data_1f001087f7fdcabc434143389f030996
#
_entry.id   1f001087f7fdcabc434143389f030996
#
_cell.length_a   1.000
_cell.length_b   1.000
_cell.length_c   1.000
_cell.angle_alpha   90.00
_cell.angle_beta   90.00
_cell.angle_gamma   90.00
#
_symmetry.space_group_name_H-M   'P 1'
#
loop_
_entity.id
_entity.type
_entity.pdbx_description
1 polymer ?
#
loop_
_entity_poly.entity_id
_entity_poly.type
_entity_poly.pdbx_seq_one_letter_code
_entity_poly.pdbx_strand_id
1 'polypeptide(L)'
;MLDLSVIIVTRNTCQLTCAAIESVLSGQDSPSREIILVDNGSTDETPAVVAKRYPSVRQFRSERNLGFARANNLAARAAQGQFLLLLNSDAALQPESLAAAVAWMRAHPDCGAAGVQLLNPDGSPQNSIANFPTLATELLNKSLLRRLCPRRYPGKEHRFTEPVEVETVVGAFMIIRRDLWDAIGGLDERYFFFLEETDFCLQTRRLGKRLMHLPQITVWHGQGQTAKKDSPAARIEYWRSRYIYFAKNHRLSVRLTLAIGLLLRLSANCLASGLLAALTLGRSARWKNKWQVNSALGLWHLRGKPQDMGLPR
;
A
#
# COMPACT_ATOMS: atom_id res chain seq x y z
N MET A 1 -7.93 -28.21 4.87
CA MET A 1 -7.00 -27.12 4.51
C MET A 1 -7.80 -25.83 4.62
N LEU A 2 -7.28 -24.79 5.27
CA LEU A 2 -7.99 -23.51 5.36
C LEU A 2 -8.08 -22.84 3.99
N ASP A 3 -9.18 -22.13 3.75
CA ASP A 3 -9.37 -21.41 2.50
C ASP A 3 -8.54 -20.13 2.49
N LEU A 4 -8.51 -19.42 3.63
CA LEU A 4 -7.99 -18.06 3.69
C LEU A 4 -7.18 -17.80 4.97
N SER A 5 -6.01 -17.19 4.84
CA SER A 5 -5.29 -16.54 5.95
C SER A 5 -5.38 -15.04 5.78
N VAL A 6 -6.07 -14.36 6.70
CA VAL A 6 -6.15 -12.90 6.74
C VAL A 6 -4.99 -12.38 7.56
N ILE A 7 -4.13 -11.59 6.93
CA ILE A 7 -2.94 -10.98 7.53
C ILE A 7 -3.22 -9.50 7.78
N ILE A 8 -3.16 -9.10 9.04
CA ILE A 8 -3.34 -7.71 9.46
C ILE A 8 -2.05 -7.22 10.11
N VAL A 9 -1.47 -6.15 9.58
CA VAL A 9 -0.32 -5.46 10.18
C VAL A 9 -0.82 -4.19 10.86
N THR A 10 -0.55 -4.06 12.15
CA THR A 10 -1.02 -2.93 12.97
C THR A 10 0.11 -2.21 13.67
N ARG A 11 -0.06 -0.90 13.90
CA ARG A 11 0.82 -0.09 14.75
C ARG A 11 0.06 1.11 15.29
N ASN A 12 -0.17 1.14 16.60
CA ASN A 12 -0.85 2.24 17.31
C ASN A 12 -2.23 2.59 16.70
N THR A 13 -3.03 1.59 16.42
CA THR A 13 -4.37 1.75 15.81
C THR A 13 -5.40 0.83 16.47
N CYS A 14 -5.44 0.75 17.80
CA CYS A 14 -6.23 -0.20 18.57
C CYS A 14 -7.68 -0.31 18.10
N GLN A 15 -8.42 0.80 18.05
CA GLN A 15 -9.84 0.80 17.68
C GLN A 15 -10.07 0.35 16.23
N LEU A 16 -9.24 0.83 15.30
CA LEU A 16 -9.33 0.45 13.88
C LEU A 16 -8.99 -1.03 13.69
N THR A 17 -7.95 -1.51 14.38
CA THR A 17 -7.56 -2.93 14.34
C THR A 17 -8.68 -3.83 14.86
N CYS A 18 -9.34 -3.45 15.96
CA CYS A 18 -10.50 -4.17 16.47
C CYS A 18 -11.64 -4.20 15.44
N ALA A 19 -11.97 -3.07 14.82
CA ALA A 19 -13.01 -3.00 13.79
C ALA A 19 -12.65 -3.86 12.56
N ALA A 20 -11.38 -3.87 12.12
CA ALA A 20 -10.93 -4.73 11.05
C ALA A 20 -11.11 -6.22 11.40
N ILE A 21 -10.70 -6.65 12.60
CA ILE A 21 -10.87 -8.03 13.08
C ILE A 21 -12.35 -8.40 13.15
N GLU A 22 -13.19 -7.54 13.74
CA GLU A 22 -14.64 -7.76 13.85
C GLU A 22 -15.29 -7.92 12.47
N SER A 23 -14.90 -7.10 11.51
CA SER A 23 -15.43 -7.19 10.14
C SER A 23 -15.04 -8.51 9.45
N VAL A 24 -13.86 -9.07 9.76
CA VAL A 24 -13.45 -10.39 9.28
C VAL A 24 -14.26 -11.49 9.96
N LEU A 25 -14.55 -11.38 11.25
CA LEU A 25 -15.25 -12.40 12.03
C LEU A 25 -16.76 -12.42 11.77
N SER A 26 -17.37 -11.29 11.46
CA SER A 26 -18.84 -11.12 11.35
C SER A 26 -19.47 -11.71 10.08
N GLY A 27 -18.68 -12.10 9.06
CA GLY A 27 -19.22 -12.63 7.81
C GLY A 27 -19.93 -13.97 8.00
N GLN A 28 -21.22 -14.05 7.66
CA GLN A 28 -21.95 -15.30 7.50
C GLN A 28 -21.49 -16.00 6.21
N ASP A 29 -21.54 -17.33 6.16
CA ASP A 29 -21.10 -18.14 5.01
C ASP A 29 -19.66 -17.85 4.52
N SER A 30 -18.84 -17.34 5.42
CA SER A 30 -17.46 -17.01 5.12
C SER A 30 -16.61 -18.27 4.93
N PRO A 31 -15.57 -18.21 4.06
CA PRO A 31 -14.64 -19.31 3.88
C PRO A 31 -13.95 -19.69 5.20
N SER A 32 -13.51 -20.94 5.32
CA SER A 32 -12.70 -21.36 6.46
C SER A 32 -11.44 -20.52 6.53
N ARG A 33 -11.22 -19.83 7.69
CA ARG A 33 -10.20 -18.81 7.79
C ARG A 33 -9.49 -18.78 9.13
N GLU A 34 -8.29 -18.24 9.10
CA GLU A 34 -7.54 -17.78 10.27
C GLU A 34 -7.26 -16.28 10.14
N ILE A 35 -7.03 -15.63 11.27
CA ILE A 35 -6.55 -14.24 11.33
C ILE A 35 -5.17 -14.26 11.98
N ILE A 36 -4.20 -13.66 11.29
CA ILE A 36 -2.84 -13.49 11.79
C ILE A 36 -2.57 -11.99 11.89
N LEU A 37 -2.40 -11.52 13.12
CA LEU A 37 -2.06 -10.14 13.42
C LEU A 37 -0.55 -10.01 13.66
N VAL A 38 0.08 -9.04 13.00
CA VAL A 38 1.43 -8.59 13.36
C VAL A 38 1.34 -7.23 14.02
N ASP A 39 1.58 -7.18 15.31
CA ASP A 39 1.83 -5.94 16.03
C ASP A 39 3.23 -5.44 15.72
N ASN A 40 3.31 -4.37 14.95
CA ASN A 40 4.53 -3.85 14.35
C ASN A 40 5.18 -2.75 15.22
N GLY A 41 5.34 -3.05 16.52
CA GLY A 41 5.94 -2.15 17.49
C GLY A 41 4.96 -1.09 18.00
N SER A 42 3.75 -1.49 18.40
CA SER A 42 2.80 -0.59 19.06
C SER A 42 3.23 -0.25 20.47
N THR A 43 3.00 0.98 20.86
CA THR A 43 3.21 1.52 22.21
C THR A 43 1.90 1.81 22.95
N ASP A 44 0.77 1.65 22.25
CA ASP A 44 -0.57 1.76 22.81
C ASP A 44 -1.10 0.39 23.30
N GLU A 45 -2.37 0.33 23.67
CA GLU A 45 -3.03 -0.87 24.19
C GLU A 45 -3.35 -1.93 23.11
N THR A 46 -3.04 -1.69 21.83
CA THR A 46 -3.43 -2.57 20.71
C THR A 46 -3.17 -4.05 21.00
N PRO A 47 -1.93 -4.49 21.37
CA PRO A 47 -1.65 -5.91 21.54
C PRO A 47 -2.40 -6.54 22.71
N ALA A 48 -2.56 -5.80 23.80
CA ALA A 48 -3.25 -6.29 25.00
C ALA A 48 -4.76 -6.43 24.78
N VAL A 49 -5.37 -5.43 24.13
CA VAL A 49 -6.81 -5.44 23.80
C VAL A 49 -7.13 -6.58 22.83
N VAL A 50 -6.31 -6.77 21.78
CA VAL A 50 -6.55 -7.84 20.80
C VAL A 50 -6.38 -9.21 21.45
N ALA A 51 -5.37 -9.43 22.29
CA ALA A 51 -5.18 -10.70 23.01
C ALA A 51 -6.38 -11.04 23.90
N LYS A 52 -6.96 -10.04 24.56
CA LYS A 52 -8.10 -10.23 25.49
C LYS A 52 -9.42 -10.44 24.74
N ARG A 53 -9.69 -9.64 23.68
CA ARG A 53 -10.99 -9.65 22.96
C ARG A 53 -11.10 -10.73 21.90
N TYR A 54 -9.98 -11.10 21.28
CA TYR A 54 -9.95 -12.02 20.13
C TYR A 54 -8.92 -13.13 20.33
N PRO A 55 -9.14 -14.06 21.30
CA PRO A 55 -8.17 -15.11 21.62
C PRO A 55 -7.92 -16.11 20.47
N SER A 56 -8.79 -16.16 19.48
CA SER A 56 -8.60 -16.96 18.26
C SER A 56 -7.66 -16.32 17.23
N VAL A 57 -7.32 -15.03 17.39
CA VAL A 57 -6.40 -14.34 16.51
C VAL A 57 -4.96 -14.69 16.89
N ARG A 58 -4.23 -15.26 15.95
CA ARG A 58 -2.81 -15.56 16.13
C ARG A 58 -1.99 -14.28 16.04
N GLN A 59 -1.31 -13.91 17.15
CA GLN A 59 -0.56 -12.68 17.21
C GLN A 59 0.95 -12.92 17.15
N PHE A 60 1.62 -12.10 16.34
CA PHE A 60 3.08 -11.91 16.37
C PHE A 60 3.38 -10.48 16.82
N ARG A 61 4.28 -10.33 17.76
CA ARG A 61 4.67 -9.01 18.27
C ARG A 61 6.12 -8.71 17.90
N SER A 62 6.34 -7.53 17.36
CA SER A 62 7.69 -6.97 17.16
C SER A 62 7.94 -5.84 18.14
N GLU A 63 9.16 -5.74 18.66
CA GLU A 63 9.58 -4.61 19.51
C GLU A 63 9.78 -3.31 18.73
N ARG A 64 9.94 -3.41 17.42
CA ARG A 64 10.18 -2.28 16.51
C ARG A 64 9.32 -2.37 15.26
N ASN A 65 9.21 -1.24 14.56
CA ASN A 65 8.54 -1.20 13.26
C ASN A 65 9.38 -1.89 12.18
N LEU A 66 8.92 -3.05 11.71
CA LEU A 66 9.55 -3.84 10.66
C LEU A 66 9.29 -3.28 9.25
N GLY A 67 8.32 -2.35 9.12
CA GLY A 67 7.74 -1.96 7.84
C GLY A 67 6.66 -2.94 7.35
N PHE A 68 6.03 -2.60 6.22
CA PHE A 68 4.89 -3.37 5.73
C PHE A 68 5.30 -4.72 5.12
N ALA A 69 6.34 -4.74 4.29
CA ALA A 69 6.79 -5.96 3.62
C ALA A 69 7.23 -7.05 4.61
N ARG A 70 8.13 -6.72 5.53
CA ARG A 70 8.64 -7.71 6.51
C ARG A 70 7.56 -8.22 7.45
N ALA A 71 6.66 -7.34 7.89
CA ALA A 71 5.58 -7.73 8.78
C ALA A 71 4.61 -8.70 8.08
N ASN A 72 4.21 -8.43 6.84
CA ASN A 72 3.38 -9.36 6.07
C ASN A 72 4.09 -10.68 5.78
N ASN A 73 5.38 -10.65 5.43
CA ASN A 73 6.16 -11.86 5.20
C ASN A 73 6.26 -12.72 6.48
N LEU A 74 6.43 -12.08 7.65
CA LEU A 74 6.43 -12.79 8.95
C LEU A 74 5.13 -13.56 9.16
N ALA A 75 3.99 -12.93 8.95
CA ALA A 75 2.68 -13.56 9.08
C ALA A 75 2.47 -14.67 8.03
N ALA A 76 2.85 -14.39 6.77
CA ALA A 76 2.65 -15.33 5.66
C ALA A 76 3.39 -16.66 5.85
N ARG A 77 4.56 -16.65 6.52
CA ARG A 77 5.30 -17.90 6.89
C ARG A 77 4.48 -18.81 7.82
N ALA A 78 3.62 -18.24 8.64
CA ALA A 78 2.80 -18.97 9.60
C ALA A 78 1.39 -19.29 9.07
N ALA A 79 1.02 -18.70 7.93
CA ALA A 79 -0.28 -18.85 7.31
C ALA A 79 -0.51 -20.25 6.74
N GLN A 80 -1.76 -20.75 6.79
CA GLN A 80 -2.14 -22.09 6.36
C GLN A 80 -3.21 -22.08 5.24
N GLY A 81 -3.72 -20.91 4.89
CA GLY A 81 -4.76 -20.74 3.89
C GLY A 81 -4.27 -20.96 2.46
N GLN A 82 -5.18 -21.45 1.62
CA GLN A 82 -4.97 -21.55 0.16
C GLN A 82 -4.76 -20.16 -0.47
N PHE A 83 -5.43 -19.17 0.09
CA PHE A 83 -5.25 -17.77 -0.26
C PHE A 83 -4.71 -16.99 0.92
N LEU A 84 -3.93 -15.96 0.64
CA LEU A 84 -3.49 -14.94 1.60
C LEU A 84 -4.26 -13.66 1.31
N LEU A 85 -4.83 -13.03 2.33
CA LEU A 85 -5.42 -11.70 2.24
C LEU A 85 -4.55 -10.73 3.05
N LEU A 86 -3.89 -9.80 2.38
CA LEU A 86 -3.31 -8.65 3.04
C LEU A 86 -4.44 -7.65 3.29
N LEU A 87 -4.67 -7.33 4.57
CA LEU A 87 -5.71 -6.41 5.01
C LEU A 87 -5.11 -5.34 5.91
N ASN A 88 -5.30 -4.06 5.57
CA ASN A 88 -4.85 -2.98 6.43
C ASN A 88 -5.66 -2.94 7.74
N SER A 89 -5.00 -2.53 8.83
CA SER A 89 -5.65 -2.38 10.13
C SER A 89 -6.72 -1.27 10.20
N ASP A 90 -6.79 -0.40 9.20
CA ASP A 90 -7.81 0.64 9.03
C ASP A 90 -8.80 0.33 7.89
N ALA A 91 -8.90 -0.95 7.50
CA ALA A 91 -9.89 -1.45 6.56
C ALA A 91 -10.98 -2.24 7.27
N ALA A 92 -12.23 -2.06 6.86
CA ALA A 92 -13.38 -2.80 7.36
C ALA A 92 -14.16 -3.42 6.20
N LEU A 93 -14.41 -4.71 6.31
CA LEU A 93 -15.06 -5.52 5.28
C LEU A 93 -16.59 -5.39 5.37
N GLN A 94 -17.27 -5.52 4.23
CA GLN A 94 -18.69 -5.85 4.22
C GLN A 94 -18.88 -7.38 4.43
N PRO A 95 -20.02 -7.82 4.97
CA PRO A 95 -20.22 -9.22 5.37
C PRO A 95 -19.91 -10.26 4.28
N GLU A 96 -20.21 -9.95 3.01
CA GLU A 96 -20.06 -10.89 1.89
C GLU A 96 -18.68 -10.77 1.20
N SER A 97 -17.86 -9.78 1.55
CA SER A 97 -16.63 -9.46 0.81
C SER A 97 -15.66 -10.64 0.73
N LEU A 98 -15.47 -11.37 1.83
CA LEU A 98 -14.54 -12.52 1.86
C LEU A 98 -15.04 -13.67 1.02
N ALA A 99 -16.33 -14.05 1.18
CA ALA A 99 -16.93 -15.14 0.42
C ALA A 99 -16.88 -14.86 -1.08
N ALA A 100 -17.27 -13.65 -1.49
CA ALA A 100 -17.25 -13.23 -2.88
C ALA A 100 -15.82 -13.24 -3.46
N ALA A 101 -14.83 -12.71 -2.72
CA ALA A 101 -13.43 -12.66 -3.18
C ALA A 101 -12.84 -14.06 -3.35
N VAL A 102 -13.04 -14.96 -2.38
CA VAL A 102 -12.54 -16.35 -2.45
C VAL A 102 -13.23 -17.14 -3.56
N ALA A 103 -14.56 -17.01 -3.68
CA ALA A 103 -15.31 -17.66 -4.75
C ALA A 103 -14.83 -17.19 -6.14
N TRP A 104 -14.63 -15.88 -6.29
CA TRP A 104 -14.12 -15.32 -7.55
C TRP A 104 -12.72 -15.87 -7.87
N MET A 105 -11.80 -15.85 -6.91
CA MET A 105 -10.44 -16.37 -7.09
C MET A 105 -10.43 -17.86 -7.43
N ARG A 106 -11.34 -18.67 -6.87
CA ARG A 106 -11.48 -20.09 -7.21
C ARG A 106 -11.93 -20.30 -8.65
N ALA A 107 -12.87 -19.48 -9.11
CA ALA A 107 -13.40 -19.55 -10.48
C ALA A 107 -12.38 -19.08 -11.55
N HIS A 108 -11.31 -18.36 -11.15
CA HIS A 108 -10.34 -17.78 -12.09
C HIS A 108 -8.89 -18.19 -11.72
N PRO A 109 -8.47 -19.43 -12.05
CA PRO A 109 -7.15 -19.96 -11.68
C PRO A 109 -5.96 -19.26 -12.38
N ASP A 110 -6.21 -18.53 -13.44
CA ASP A 110 -5.26 -17.67 -14.15
C ASP A 110 -4.96 -16.36 -13.41
N CYS A 111 -5.86 -15.95 -12.50
CA CYS A 111 -5.66 -14.77 -11.64
C CYS A 111 -4.73 -15.13 -10.48
N GLY A 112 -3.62 -14.40 -10.36
CA GLY A 112 -2.65 -14.57 -9.28
C GLY A 112 -3.00 -13.78 -8.02
N ALA A 113 -3.50 -12.55 -8.20
CA ALA A 113 -3.95 -11.72 -7.10
C ALA A 113 -5.05 -10.75 -7.56
N ALA A 114 -5.91 -10.34 -6.61
CA ALA A 114 -6.97 -9.39 -6.86
C ALA A 114 -7.11 -8.36 -5.74
N GLY A 115 -7.54 -7.16 -6.11
CA GLY A 115 -7.99 -6.11 -5.20
C GLY A 115 -9.45 -5.76 -5.44
N VAL A 116 -10.03 -5.00 -4.52
CA VAL A 116 -11.46 -4.65 -4.51
C VAL A 116 -11.63 -3.13 -4.55
N GLN A 117 -12.86 -2.65 -4.71
CA GLN A 117 -13.15 -1.22 -4.63
C GLN A 117 -13.05 -0.75 -3.18
N LEU A 118 -12.09 0.12 -2.90
CA LEU A 118 -11.96 0.79 -1.61
C LEU A 118 -12.90 2.00 -1.54
N LEU A 119 -13.52 2.18 -0.38
CA LEU A 119 -14.42 3.29 -0.08
C LEU A 119 -13.85 4.15 1.04
N ASN A 120 -14.10 5.45 0.96
CA ASN A 120 -13.91 6.36 2.09
C ASN A 120 -14.97 6.09 3.18
N PRO A 121 -14.77 6.59 4.43
CA PRO A 121 -15.80 6.47 5.47
C PRO A 121 -17.16 7.06 5.10
N ASP A 122 -17.20 8.03 4.18
CA ASP A 122 -18.43 8.63 3.65
C ASP A 122 -19.08 7.84 2.51
N GLY A 123 -18.53 6.66 2.18
CA GLY A 123 -18.99 5.80 1.08
C GLY A 123 -18.52 6.22 -0.31
N SER A 124 -17.80 7.32 -0.45
CA SER A 124 -17.25 7.74 -1.74
C SER A 124 -16.11 6.83 -2.18
N PRO A 125 -15.98 6.52 -3.48
CA PRO A 125 -14.93 5.64 -3.98
C PRO A 125 -13.53 6.21 -3.75
N GLN A 126 -12.62 5.36 -3.30
CA GLN A 126 -11.19 5.62 -3.27
C GLN A 126 -10.51 5.08 -4.53
N ASN A 127 -9.31 5.60 -4.80
CA ASN A 127 -8.45 5.03 -5.83
C ASN A 127 -7.92 3.66 -5.37
N SER A 128 -8.39 2.60 -6.01
CA SER A 128 -8.12 1.20 -5.62
C SER A 128 -7.08 0.53 -6.51
N ILE A 129 -6.68 1.18 -7.59
CA ILE A 129 -5.72 0.68 -8.58
C ILE A 129 -4.66 1.74 -8.88
N ALA A 130 -3.52 1.30 -9.40
CA ALA A 130 -2.47 2.20 -9.86
C ALA A 130 -1.75 1.64 -11.09
N ASN A 131 -0.97 2.48 -11.77
CA ASN A 131 -0.08 2.05 -12.83
C ASN A 131 1.31 1.76 -12.28
N PHE A 132 2.04 0.88 -12.97
CA PHE A 132 3.46 0.69 -12.66
C PHE A 132 4.23 2.00 -12.81
N PRO A 133 5.20 2.25 -11.91
CA PRO A 133 6.09 3.39 -12.03
C PRO A 133 6.92 3.33 -13.33
N THR A 134 6.78 4.38 -14.14
CA THR A 134 7.54 4.61 -15.38
C THR A 134 8.10 6.02 -15.38
N LEU A 135 9.04 6.35 -16.28
CA LEU A 135 9.51 7.73 -16.41
C LEU A 135 8.34 8.71 -16.65
N ALA A 136 7.35 8.30 -17.44
CA ALA A 136 6.17 9.13 -17.71
C ALA A 136 5.35 9.39 -16.45
N THR A 137 5.00 8.33 -15.69
CA THR A 137 4.19 8.47 -14.46
C THR A 137 4.91 9.21 -13.33
N GLU A 138 6.26 9.18 -13.34
CA GLU A 138 7.07 9.78 -12.28
C GLU A 138 7.55 11.19 -12.59
N LEU A 139 7.78 11.52 -13.86
CA LEU A 139 8.31 12.83 -14.25
C LEU A 139 7.27 13.77 -14.86
N LEU A 140 6.22 13.23 -15.50
CA LEU A 140 5.18 14.05 -16.13
C LEU A 140 4.03 14.37 -15.17
N ASN A 141 3.22 15.33 -15.57
CA ASN A 141 2.00 15.68 -14.84
C ASN A 141 0.93 14.58 -15.03
N LYS A 142 0.51 13.97 -13.92
CA LYS A 142 -0.49 12.88 -13.94
C LYS A 142 -1.83 13.32 -14.52
N SER A 143 -2.26 14.58 -14.33
CA SER A 143 -3.49 15.09 -14.92
C SER A 143 -3.39 15.20 -16.43
N LEU A 144 -2.22 15.59 -16.95
CA LEU A 144 -1.96 15.60 -18.39
C LEU A 144 -1.96 14.18 -18.97
N LEU A 145 -1.32 13.22 -18.32
CA LEU A 145 -1.31 11.81 -18.73
C LEU A 145 -2.74 11.24 -18.79
N ARG A 146 -3.57 11.53 -17.79
CA ARG A 146 -4.98 11.12 -17.76
C ARG A 146 -5.79 11.74 -18.90
N ARG A 147 -5.54 13.01 -19.21
CA ARG A 147 -6.21 13.70 -20.31
C ARG A 147 -5.82 13.15 -21.69
N LEU A 148 -4.53 12.86 -21.90
CA LEU A 148 -4.01 12.37 -23.17
C LEU A 148 -4.25 10.88 -23.41
N CYS A 149 -4.19 10.07 -22.35
CA CYS A 149 -4.31 8.61 -22.43
C CYS A 149 -5.24 8.08 -21.32
N PRO A 150 -6.56 8.43 -21.32
CA PRO A 150 -7.47 8.10 -20.22
C PRO A 150 -7.68 6.59 -20.02
N ARG A 151 -7.63 5.79 -21.08
CA ARG A 151 -7.74 4.33 -21.00
C ARG A 151 -6.56 3.71 -20.25
N ARG A 152 -5.35 4.23 -20.43
CA ARG A 152 -4.13 3.73 -19.79
C ARG A 152 -3.94 4.29 -18.37
N TYR A 153 -4.37 5.52 -18.14
CA TYR A 153 -4.24 6.23 -16.87
C TYR A 153 -5.63 6.66 -16.37
N PRO A 154 -6.49 5.72 -15.98
CA PRO A 154 -7.83 6.06 -15.51
C PRO A 154 -7.74 6.97 -14.28
N GLY A 155 -8.62 7.98 -14.23
CA GLY A 155 -8.78 8.83 -13.08
C GLY A 155 -9.52 8.11 -11.96
N LYS A 156 -9.48 8.66 -10.75
CA LYS A 156 -10.28 8.16 -9.63
C LYS A 156 -11.81 8.31 -9.85
N GLU A 157 -12.18 9.11 -10.84
CA GLU A 157 -13.57 9.30 -11.26
C GLU A 157 -14.07 8.15 -12.15
N HIS A 158 -13.15 7.38 -12.75
CA HIS A 158 -13.50 6.24 -13.58
C HIS A 158 -14.02 5.10 -12.69
N ARG A 159 -15.27 4.70 -12.94
CA ARG A 159 -15.91 3.59 -12.24
C ARG A 159 -15.92 2.37 -13.15
N PHE A 160 -15.35 1.30 -12.66
CA PHE A 160 -15.48 -0.01 -13.27
C PHE A 160 -16.76 -0.66 -12.75
N THR A 161 -17.50 -1.32 -13.63
CA THR A 161 -18.72 -2.08 -13.28
C THR A 161 -18.48 -3.58 -13.31
N GLU A 162 -17.44 -4.02 -14.02
CA GLU A 162 -17.06 -5.41 -14.20
C GLU A 162 -15.61 -5.65 -13.77
N PRO A 163 -15.25 -6.88 -13.40
CA PRO A 163 -13.87 -7.24 -13.11
C PRO A 163 -12.93 -6.86 -14.26
N VAL A 164 -11.86 -6.14 -13.95
CA VAL A 164 -10.94 -5.61 -14.96
C VAL A 164 -9.50 -5.97 -14.61
N GLU A 165 -8.72 -6.32 -15.64
CA GLU A 165 -7.29 -6.52 -15.47
C GLU A 165 -6.58 -5.20 -15.27
N VAL A 166 -5.72 -5.14 -14.24
CA VAL A 166 -5.02 -3.92 -13.82
C VAL A 166 -3.51 -4.13 -13.72
N GLU A 167 -2.74 -3.04 -13.68
CA GLU A 167 -1.30 -3.14 -13.46
C GLU A 167 -0.98 -3.39 -11.99
N THR A 168 -1.66 -2.68 -11.07
CA THR A 168 -1.47 -2.87 -9.62
C THR A 168 -2.79 -2.67 -8.88
N VAL A 169 -2.89 -3.31 -7.72
CA VAL A 169 -3.93 -3.10 -6.72
C VAL A 169 -3.33 -2.47 -5.46
N VAL A 170 -4.16 -1.82 -4.66
CA VAL A 170 -3.73 -1.22 -3.40
C VAL A 170 -3.70 -2.28 -2.30
N GLY A 171 -2.63 -2.33 -1.52
CA GLY A 171 -2.40 -3.32 -0.46
C GLY A 171 -3.36 -3.25 0.74
N ALA A 172 -4.36 -2.33 0.72
CA ALA A 172 -5.37 -2.25 1.78
C ALA A 172 -6.31 -3.46 1.83
N PHE A 173 -6.57 -4.07 0.67
CA PHE A 173 -7.21 -5.37 0.48
C PHE A 173 -6.60 -6.01 -0.75
N MET A 174 -5.76 -7.02 -0.56
CA MET A 174 -5.14 -7.75 -1.66
C MET A 174 -5.20 -9.25 -1.37
N ILE A 175 -6.06 -9.98 -2.10
CA ILE A 175 -6.14 -11.44 -2.03
C ILE A 175 -5.17 -12.05 -3.03
N ILE A 176 -4.39 -13.04 -2.59
CA ILE A 176 -3.25 -13.60 -3.34
C ILE A 176 -3.31 -15.12 -3.24
N ARG A 177 -3.04 -15.83 -4.34
CA ARG A 177 -2.82 -17.27 -4.31
C ARG A 177 -1.56 -17.60 -3.55
N ARG A 178 -1.65 -18.63 -2.70
CA ARG A 178 -0.51 -19.07 -1.89
C ARG A 178 0.65 -19.54 -2.73
N ASP A 179 0.38 -20.34 -3.76
CA ASP A 179 1.40 -20.86 -4.68
C ASP A 179 2.17 -19.71 -5.40
N LEU A 180 1.45 -18.66 -5.79
CA LEU A 180 2.07 -17.45 -6.37
C LEU A 180 2.93 -16.70 -5.35
N TRP A 181 2.42 -16.54 -4.11
CA TRP A 181 3.20 -15.89 -3.03
C TRP A 181 4.51 -16.62 -2.80
N ASP A 182 4.47 -17.93 -2.71
CA ASP A 182 5.63 -18.78 -2.48
C ASP A 182 6.58 -18.77 -3.69
N ALA A 183 6.07 -18.76 -4.91
CA ALA A 183 6.86 -18.67 -6.14
C ALA A 183 7.62 -17.32 -6.27
N ILE A 184 7.02 -16.22 -5.83
CA ILE A 184 7.68 -14.89 -5.81
C ILE A 184 8.62 -14.77 -4.60
N GLY A 185 8.37 -15.49 -3.51
CA GLY A 185 9.10 -15.38 -2.25
C GLY A 185 8.57 -14.28 -1.34
N GLY A 186 7.30 -13.89 -1.50
CA GLY A 186 6.65 -12.84 -0.72
C GLY A 186 6.95 -11.42 -1.21
N LEU A 187 6.71 -10.43 -0.33
CA LEU A 187 7.03 -9.04 -0.60
C LEU A 187 8.55 -8.79 -0.45
N ASP A 188 9.11 -7.96 -1.29
CA ASP A 188 10.55 -7.62 -1.23
C ASP A 188 10.84 -6.74 0.01
N GLU A 189 11.58 -7.28 0.97
CA GLU A 189 11.86 -6.65 2.26
C GLU A 189 12.80 -5.42 2.21
N ARG A 190 13.32 -5.08 1.01
CA ARG A 190 14.04 -3.81 0.79
C ARG A 190 13.11 -2.62 0.87
N TYR A 191 11.80 -2.81 0.56
CA TYR A 191 10.78 -1.81 0.78
C TYR A 191 10.37 -1.81 2.25
N PHE A 192 10.56 -0.67 2.91
CA PHE A 192 10.04 -0.49 4.25
C PHE A 192 8.55 -0.14 4.23
N PHE A 193 8.17 0.78 3.34
CA PHE A 193 6.80 1.21 3.11
C PHE A 193 6.68 1.84 1.73
N PHE A 194 5.56 1.63 1.04
CA PHE A 194 5.26 2.02 -0.34
C PHE A 194 5.98 1.19 -1.42
N LEU A 195 5.24 0.86 -2.46
CA LEU A 195 5.64 0.15 -3.67
C LEU A 195 6.01 -1.33 -3.50
N GLU A 196 5.96 -1.90 -2.31
CA GLU A 196 6.14 -3.33 -2.09
C GLU A 196 5.07 -4.17 -2.80
N GLU A 197 3.79 -3.77 -2.66
CA GLU A 197 2.68 -4.40 -3.37
C GLU A 197 2.75 -4.14 -4.87
N THR A 198 3.18 -2.96 -5.27
CA THR A 198 3.39 -2.61 -6.68
C THR A 198 4.48 -3.47 -7.34
N ASP A 199 5.57 -3.71 -6.62
CA ASP A 199 6.64 -4.60 -7.08
C ASP A 199 6.17 -6.05 -7.15
N PHE A 200 5.42 -6.53 -6.14
CA PHE A 200 4.80 -7.84 -6.13
C PHE A 200 3.86 -8.03 -7.33
N CYS A 201 3.03 -7.03 -7.64
CA CYS A 201 2.17 -7.02 -8.82
C CYS A 201 2.98 -7.16 -10.12
N LEU A 202 4.14 -6.48 -10.22
CA LEU A 202 4.99 -6.62 -11.40
C LEU A 202 5.59 -8.02 -11.52
N GLN A 203 6.04 -8.64 -10.40
CA GLN A 203 6.53 -10.02 -10.41
C GLN A 203 5.41 -11.01 -10.77
N THR A 204 4.19 -10.80 -10.28
CA THR A 204 3.00 -11.59 -10.65
C THR A 204 2.81 -11.62 -12.17
N ARG A 205 2.85 -10.46 -12.82
CA ARG A 205 2.74 -10.37 -14.28
C ARG A 205 3.92 -11.03 -15.01
N ARG A 206 5.12 -10.93 -14.49
CA ARG A 206 6.30 -11.61 -15.04
C ARG A 206 6.19 -13.14 -15.03
N LEU A 207 5.46 -13.68 -14.07
CA LEU A 207 5.11 -15.10 -13.99
C LEU A 207 3.89 -15.47 -14.86
N GLY A 208 3.39 -14.55 -15.69
CA GLY A 208 2.26 -14.80 -16.60
C GLY A 208 0.90 -14.86 -15.90
N LYS A 209 0.80 -14.44 -14.63
CA LYS A 209 -0.47 -14.40 -13.90
C LYS A 209 -1.13 -13.02 -14.03
N ARG A 210 -2.46 -13.01 -14.05
CA ARG A 210 -3.26 -11.79 -14.13
C ARG A 210 -3.44 -11.16 -12.76
N LEU A 211 -3.63 -9.84 -12.77
CA LEU A 211 -4.01 -9.03 -11.61
C LEU A 211 -5.36 -8.42 -11.89
N MET A 212 -6.32 -8.59 -11.00
CA MET A 212 -7.69 -8.16 -11.23
C MET A 212 -8.15 -7.16 -10.19
N HIS A 213 -8.95 -6.19 -10.63
CA HIS A 213 -9.75 -5.34 -9.77
C HIS A 213 -11.21 -5.81 -9.83
N LEU A 214 -11.80 -6.07 -8.66
CA LEU A 214 -13.16 -6.58 -8.48
C LEU A 214 -14.07 -5.45 -7.94
N PRO A 215 -14.65 -4.63 -8.81
CA PRO A 215 -15.36 -3.42 -8.39
C PRO A 215 -16.69 -3.69 -7.66
N GLN A 216 -17.26 -4.89 -7.82
CA GLN A 216 -18.51 -5.28 -7.14
C GLN A 216 -18.30 -5.59 -5.65
N ILE A 217 -17.06 -5.90 -5.26
CA ILE A 217 -16.69 -6.11 -3.86
C ILE A 217 -16.15 -4.80 -3.31
N THR A 218 -16.72 -4.34 -2.21
CA THR A 218 -16.35 -3.06 -1.61
C THR A 218 -15.83 -3.23 -0.17
N VAL A 219 -14.88 -2.39 0.21
CA VAL A 219 -14.24 -2.38 1.53
C VAL A 219 -14.02 -0.94 1.96
N TRP A 220 -14.44 -0.58 3.18
CA TRP A 220 -14.09 0.72 3.75
C TRP A 220 -12.62 0.76 4.14
N HIS A 221 -11.98 1.91 3.89
CA HIS A 221 -10.58 2.09 4.22
C HIS A 221 -10.33 3.50 4.74
N GLY A 222 -9.79 3.60 5.96
CA GLY A 222 -9.63 4.86 6.71
C GLY A 222 -8.58 5.83 6.16
N GLN A 223 -7.81 5.44 5.14
CA GLN A 223 -6.72 6.19 4.50
C GLN A 223 -5.71 6.88 5.44
N GLY A 224 -4.53 6.27 5.55
CA GLY A 224 -3.33 6.99 5.97
C GLY A 224 -3.25 7.34 7.46
N GLN A 225 -3.95 6.61 8.32
CA GLN A 225 -3.80 6.79 9.77
C GLN A 225 -2.37 6.48 10.23
N THR A 226 -1.68 5.56 9.54
CA THR A 226 -0.31 5.14 9.90
C THR A 226 0.78 6.01 9.25
N ALA A 227 0.52 6.59 8.07
CA ALA A 227 1.48 7.46 7.38
C ALA A 227 0.74 8.68 6.81
N LYS A 228 0.79 9.81 7.48
CA LYS A 228 0.30 11.08 6.91
C LYS A 228 1.07 11.34 5.61
N LYS A 229 0.41 11.19 4.47
CA LYS A 229 1.00 11.28 3.10
C LYS A 229 1.86 12.51 2.85
N ASP A 230 1.56 13.60 3.54
CA ASP A 230 2.26 14.89 3.39
C ASP A 230 3.34 15.13 4.44
N SER A 231 3.65 14.13 5.28
CA SER A 231 4.77 14.28 6.21
C SER A 231 6.11 14.18 5.46
N PRO A 232 7.13 14.97 5.85
CA PRO A 232 8.48 14.85 5.28
C PRO A 232 9.02 13.41 5.34
N ALA A 233 8.79 12.70 6.44
CA ALA A 233 9.24 11.34 6.66
C ALA A 233 8.59 10.35 5.67
N ALA A 234 7.27 10.41 5.48
CA ALA A 234 6.57 9.57 4.52
C ALA A 234 7.01 9.87 3.08
N ARG A 235 7.28 11.15 2.77
CA ARG A 235 7.78 11.54 1.44
C ARG A 235 9.18 11.02 1.16
N ILE A 236 10.07 11.03 2.16
CA ILE A 236 11.42 10.44 2.06
C ILE A 236 11.31 8.93 1.83
N GLU A 237 10.44 8.23 2.57
CA GLU A 237 10.26 6.81 2.41
C GLU A 237 9.72 6.44 1.02
N TYR A 238 8.73 7.21 0.51
CA TYR A 238 8.24 7.01 -0.86
C TYR A 238 9.34 7.22 -1.92
N TRP A 239 10.25 8.20 -1.74
CA TRP A 239 11.36 8.41 -2.66
C TRP A 239 12.40 7.29 -2.58
N ARG A 240 12.66 6.78 -1.38
CA ARG A 240 13.53 5.61 -1.16
C ARG A 240 12.98 4.39 -1.90
N SER A 241 11.72 4.07 -1.71
CA SER A 241 11.03 2.97 -2.36
C SER A 241 11.02 3.11 -3.89
N ARG A 242 10.84 4.32 -4.39
CA ARG A 242 10.93 4.61 -5.83
C ARG A 242 12.32 4.30 -6.40
N TYR A 243 13.38 4.69 -5.71
CA TYR A 243 14.75 4.35 -6.13
C TYR A 243 15.00 2.84 -6.09
N ILE A 244 14.51 2.14 -5.08
CA ILE A 244 14.58 0.67 -4.98
C ILE A 244 13.85 0.04 -6.17
N TYR A 245 12.62 0.47 -6.46
CA TYR A 245 11.82 -0.06 -7.57
C TYR A 245 12.52 0.09 -8.91
N PHE A 246 13.03 1.29 -9.21
CA PHE A 246 13.74 1.53 -10.47
C PHE A 246 15.09 0.81 -10.51
N ALA A 247 15.79 0.69 -9.40
CA ALA A 247 17.04 -0.08 -9.32
C ALA A 247 16.83 -1.57 -9.61
N LYS A 248 15.73 -2.14 -9.15
CA LYS A 248 15.37 -3.55 -9.37
C LYS A 248 14.86 -3.82 -10.77
N ASN A 249 14.04 -2.93 -11.31
CA ASN A 249 13.19 -3.24 -12.46
C ASN A 249 13.59 -2.55 -13.77
N HIS A 250 14.54 -1.61 -13.75
CA HIS A 250 14.91 -0.81 -14.92
C HIS A 250 16.44 -0.74 -15.16
N ARG A 251 16.80 -0.52 -16.43
CA ARG A 251 18.20 -0.35 -16.86
C ARG A 251 18.81 0.93 -16.28
N LEU A 252 20.12 0.99 -16.20
CA LEU A 252 20.87 2.12 -15.63
C LEU A 252 20.50 3.47 -16.27
N SER A 253 20.34 3.54 -17.59
CA SER A 253 19.96 4.77 -18.29
C SER A 253 18.61 5.33 -17.78
N VAL A 254 17.59 4.47 -17.63
CA VAL A 254 16.27 4.86 -17.09
C VAL A 254 16.38 5.33 -15.63
N ARG A 255 17.21 4.67 -14.83
CA ARG A 255 17.47 5.05 -13.43
C ARG A 255 18.13 6.42 -13.33
N LEU A 256 19.14 6.68 -14.17
CA LEU A 256 19.82 7.98 -14.21
C LEU A 256 18.88 9.10 -14.67
N THR A 257 18.11 8.86 -15.75
CA THR A 257 17.10 9.81 -16.24
C THR A 257 16.07 10.13 -15.15
N LEU A 258 15.59 9.11 -14.43
CA LEU A 258 14.68 9.32 -13.30
C LEU A 258 15.34 10.19 -12.22
N ALA A 259 16.55 9.84 -11.79
CA ALA A 259 17.23 10.54 -10.70
C ALA A 259 17.46 12.01 -11.06
N ILE A 260 17.97 12.29 -12.26
CA ILE A 260 18.17 13.66 -12.75
C ILE A 260 16.84 14.41 -12.81
N GLY A 261 15.82 13.85 -13.46
CA GLY A 261 14.51 14.51 -13.59
C GLY A 261 13.84 14.78 -12.24
N LEU A 262 13.96 13.84 -11.29
CA LEU A 262 13.44 14.04 -9.92
C LEU A 262 14.19 15.12 -9.16
N LEU A 263 15.51 15.18 -9.26
CA LEU A 263 16.34 16.19 -8.61
C LEU A 263 16.07 17.59 -9.20
N LEU A 264 15.99 17.72 -10.52
CA LEU A 264 15.63 18.98 -11.17
C LEU A 264 14.25 19.46 -10.71
N ARG A 265 13.25 18.56 -10.69
CA ARG A 265 11.91 18.91 -10.20
C ARG A 265 11.91 19.26 -8.71
N LEU A 266 12.70 18.57 -7.88
CA LEU A 266 12.83 18.87 -6.46
C LEU A 266 13.44 20.26 -6.25
N SER A 267 14.53 20.60 -6.97
CA SER A 267 15.17 21.91 -6.91
C SER A 267 14.21 23.03 -7.30
N ALA A 268 13.49 22.88 -8.42
CA ALA A 268 12.47 23.83 -8.85
C ALA A 268 11.34 24.00 -7.81
N ASN A 269 10.86 22.90 -7.23
CA ASN A 269 9.82 22.94 -6.19
C ASN A 269 10.33 23.56 -4.88
N CYS A 270 11.57 23.32 -4.48
CA CYS A 270 12.21 23.96 -3.34
C CYS A 270 12.25 25.47 -3.53
N LEU A 271 12.79 25.94 -4.65
CA LEU A 271 12.88 27.36 -4.96
C LEU A 271 11.50 28.02 -5.00
N ALA A 272 10.55 27.46 -5.75
CA ALA A 272 9.20 27.99 -5.86
C ALA A 272 8.46 28.02 -4.52
N SER A 273 8.49 26.92 -3.75
CA SER A 273 7.80 26.87 -2.47
C SER A 273 8.47 27.74 -1.41
N GLY A 274 9.80 27.88 -1.43
CA GLY A 274 10.55 28.79 -0.56
C GLY A 274 10.23 30.26 -0.83
N LEU A 275 10.25 30.65 -2.11
CA LEU A 275 9.89 32.02 -2.52
C LEU A 275 8.45 32.36 -2.13
N LEU A 276 7.48 31.48 -2.40
CA LEU A 276 6.08 31.70 -2.04
C LEU A 276 5.85 31.69 -0.53
N ALA A 277 6.59 30.89 0.22
CA ALA A 277 6.54 30.94 1.68
C ALA A 277 7.10 32.27 2.22
N ALA A 278 8.19 32.78 1.64
CA ALA A 278 8.76 34.09 1.99
C ALA A 278 7.82 35.23 1.62
N LEU A 279 7.30 35.28 0.39
CA LEU A 279 6.35 36.30 -0.07
C LEU A 279 5.08 36.37 0.78
N THR A 280 4.63 35.22 1.33
CA THR A 280 3.50 35.20 2.26
C THR A 280 3.90 35.44 3.71
N LEU A 281 5.15 35.81 3.99
CA LEU A 281 5.72 35.96 5.34
C LEU A 281 5.44 34.77 6.26
N GLY A 282 5.43 33.54 5.66
CA GLY A 282 5.12 32.31 6.38
C GLY A 282 3.65 32.14 6.82
N ARG A 283 2.76 33.09 6.49
CA ARG A 283 1.33 33.01 6.86
C ARG A 283 0.56 31.94 6.10
N SER A 284 1.00 31.55 4.91
CA SER A 284 0.38 30.46 4.16
C SER A 284 0.88 29.10 4.62
N ALA A 285 0.08 28.38 5.42
CA ALA A 285 0.37 27.01 5.87
C ALA A 285 0.69 26.07 4.70
N ARG A 286 -0.01 26.23 3.56
CA ARG A 286 0.20 25.43 2.33
C ARG A 286 1.63 25.56 1.80
N TRP A 287 2.15 26.76 1.65
CA TRP A 287 3.48 26.99 1.08
C TRP A 287 4.59 26.64 2.08
N LYS A 288 4.38 26.98 3.36
CA LYS A 288 5.26 26.57 4.45
C LYS A 288 5.44 25.06 4.52
N ASN A 289 4.34 24.30 4.49
CA ASN A 289 4.38 22.82 4.51
C ASN A 289 5.08 22.26 3.26
N LYS A 290 4.75 22.78 2.06
CA LYS A 290 5.45 22.37 0.83
C LYS A 290 6.95 22.62 0.89
N TRP A 291 7.34 23.76 1.40
CA TRP A 291 8.76 24.09 1.55
C TRP A 291 9.45 23.16 2.55
N GLN A 292 8.84 22.88 3.69
CA GLN A 292 9.35 21.93 4.69
C GLN A 292 9.56 20.54 4.11
N VAL A 293 8.58 20.02 3.36
CA VAL A 293 8.69 18.71 2.72
C VAL A 293 9.79 18.68 1.66
N ASN A 294 9.87 19.71 0.80
CA ASN A 294 10.87 19.76 -0.26
C ASN A 294 12.29 19.96 0.28
N SER A 295 12.47 20.81 1.30
CA SER A 295 13.77 21.04 1.94
C SER A 295 14.26 19.80 2.71
N ALA A 296 13.36 19.07 3.37
CA ALA A 296 13.70 17.81 4.02
C ALA A 296 14.17 16.74 3.00
N LEU A 297 13.51 16.65 1.85
CA LEU A 297 13.96 15.79 0.75
C LEU A 297 15.30 16.21 0.18
N GLY A 298 15.52 17.52 -0.02
CA GLY A 298 16.80 18.08 -0.45
C GLY A 298 17.91 17.70 0.52
N LEU A 299 17.69 17.92 1.81
CA LEU A 299 18.65 17.58 2.86
C LEU A 299 18.95 16.06 2.89
N TRP A 300 17.93 15.23 2.72
CA TRP A 300 18.12 13.78 2.64
C TRP A 300 19.03 13.37 1.48
N HIS A 301 18.90 14.01 0.31
CA HIS A 301 19.81 13.76 -0.82
C HIS A 301 21.23 14.24 -0.56
N LEU A 302 21.39 15.47 0.00
CA LEU A 302 22.69 16.05 0.32
C LEU A 302 23.46 15.22 1.35
N ARG A 303 22.75 14.58 2.28
CA ARG A 303 23.34 13.67 3.29
C ARG A 303 23.60 12.25 2.78
N GLY A 304 23.49 11.99 1.48
CA GLY A 304 23.72 10.65 0.92
C GLY A 304 22.58 9.67 1.17
N LYS A 305 21.36 10.13 1.39
CA LYS A 305 20.15 9.32 1.57
C LYS A 305 20.20 8.39 2.81
N PRO A 306 20.49 8.91 4.00
CA PRO A 306 20.65 8.10 5.19
C PRO A 306 19.39 7.33 5.58
N GLN A 307 19.57 6.21 6.31
CA GLN A 307 18.49 5.30 6.68
C GLN A 307 17.65 5.81 7.86
N ASP A 308 18.23 6.61 8.73
CA ASP A 308 17.62 7.23 9.91
C ASP A 308 16.67 8.38 9.60
N MET A 309 16.72 8.91 8.38
CA MET A 309 15.71 9.85 7.87
C MET A 309 14.60 9.10 7.14
N GLY A 310 13.35 9.35 7.50
CA GLY A 310 12.17 8.68 6.94
C GLY A 310 11.17 8.30 8.03
N LEU A 311 10.36 7.28 7.76
CA LEU A 311 9.43 6.73 8.75
C LEU A 311 10.22 6.03 9.88
N PRO A 312 9.77 6.11 11.15
CA PRO A 312 10.44 5.47 12.27
C PRO A 312 10.42 3.95 12.14
N ARG A 313 11.59 3.35 12.34
CA ARG A 313 11.88 1.91 12.21
C ARG A 313 11.99 1.23 13.56
#